data_8ae8636af8805b70404e909132d21c1e
#
_entry.id   8ae8636af8805b70404e909132d21c1e
#
_cell.length_a   1.000
_cell.length_b   1.000
_cell.length_c   1.000
_cell.angle_alpha   90.00
_cell.angle_beta   90.00
_cell.angle_gamma   90.00
#
_symmetry.space_group_name_H-M   'P 1'
#
loop_
_entity.id
_entity.type
_entity.pdbx_description
1 polymer ?
#
loop_
_entity_poly.entity_id
_entity_poly.type
_entity_poly.pdbx_seq_one_letter_code
_entity_poly.pdbx_strand_id
1 'polypeptide(L)'
;MAKQRAQFLCGQCGAVHPKWMGKCPDCGAWDALERYIEAKAAPGSLEASSGTVDAGAAVAEPLGQVQAAAVTRIPSGVSEFDRVLGGGFVPGSAVLLGGDPGIGKSTLLLQALAALADAGAPVLYASSEESAHQVRLRAERLGQGSGESRERHLWVLAETNLARLLEQARKVRPAVLVVDSIQLVHRVDVEAVPGSASQLRRCALDLVSHAKTTGCVVVIVGHVTKDGLLAGPRLLEHLVDVVLSFEGDRHHAHRVVRAIKNRFGSTFEVGLFEMTGSGLQQVDENQLAADPNLAPRPGSVAVPALAGSRCLLAEVQALTTTGILGGAKRKASGLDANRLAMLLAVLEQHGGLRLADQDVYASAAGGVKLLEPGTDLAVALAVAAARMGRTPPAAFAAVGEVGLTGQIRPCTHLEQRIAAAARRGVKHLAVPAGQVPSRNSGPKIDLWPVTHISQALEFLNPAASGARSNSGRKVGSSTI
;
A
#
# COMPACT_ATOMS: atom_id res chain seq x y z
N MET A 1 8.98 -41.76 -29.70
CA MET A 1 8.27 -40.95 -28.67
C MET A 1 9.26 -40.42 -27.65
N ALA A 2 9.58 -39.14 -27.68
CA ALA A 2 10.52 -38.56 -26.70
C ALA A 2 9.84 -38.49 -25.33
N LYS A 3 10.41 -39.16 -24.31
CA LYS A 3 9.97 -39.08 -22.92
C LYS A 3 10.00 -37.64 -22.44
N GLN A 4 8.84 -37.05 -22.09
CA GLN A 4 8.77 -35.75 -21.41
C GLN A 4 9.55 -35.83 -20.11
N ARG A 5 10.55 -34.95 -19.93
CA ARG A 5 11.29 -34.84 -18.67
C ARG A 5 10.39 -34.12 -17.68
N ALA A 6 10.09 -34.78 -16.57
CA ALA A 6 9.40 -34.14 -15.46
C ALA A 6 10.29 -33.00 -14.93
N GLN A 7 9.69 -31.84 -14.74
CA GLN A 7 10.31 -30.70 -14.07
C GLN A 7 9.64 -30.51 -12.70
N PHE A 8 10.25 -29.74 -11.82
CA PHE A 8 9.71 -29.47 -10.50
C PHE A 8 9.66 -27.94 -10.27
N LEU A 9 8.48 -27.46 -9.94
CA LEU A 9 8.21 -26.05 -9.67
C LEU A 9 8.19 -25.81 -8.16
N CYS A 10 8.93 -24.81 -7.69
CA CYS A 10 8.86 -24.40 -6.30
C CYS A 10 7.58 -23.60 -6.04
N GLY A 11 6.71 -24.08 -5.13
CA GLY A 11 5.48 -23.41 -4.71
C GLY A 11 5.72 -22.07 -3.99
N GLN A 12 6.94 -21.84 -3.49
CA GLN A 12 7.29 -20.62 -2.77
C GLN A 12 7.84 -19.50 -3.67
N CYS A 13 8.79 -19.80 -4.56
CA CYS A 13 9.46 -18.78 -5.38
C CYS A 13 9.21 -18.95 -6.88
N GLY A 14 8.56 -20.04 -7.31
CA GLY A 14 8.28 -20.29 -8.72
C GLY A 14 9.46 -20.75 -9.57
N ALA A 15 10.62 -21.03 -8.97
CA ALA A 15 11.77 -21.56 -9.70
C ALA A 15 11.49 -22.96 -10.22
N VAL A 16 11.93 -23.26 -11.45
CA VAL A 16 11.73 -24.56 -12.10
C VAL A 16 13.04 -25.33 -12.09
N HIS A 17 13.02 -26.55 -11.55
CA HIS A 17 14.17 -27.41 -11.43
C HIS A 17 13.98 -28.71 -12.21
N PRO A 18 15.06 -29.26 -12.80
CA PRO A 18 14.99 -30.51 -13.58
C PRO A 18 14.89 -31.77 -12.70
N LYS A 19 15.08 -31.65 -11.39
CA LYS A 19 15.02 -32.75 -10.42
C LYS A 19 14.31 -32.29 -9.15
N TRP A 20 13.63 -33.21 -8.49
CA TRP A 20 13.09 -32.98 -7.16
C TRP A 20 14.24 -32.91 -6.13
N MET A 21 14.14 -31.94 -5.22
CA MET A 21 15.08 -31.74 -4.11
C MET A 21 14.26 -31.37 -2.87
N GLY A 22 14.65 -31.89 -1.72
CA GLY A 22 13.94 -31.62 -0.46
C GLY A 22 13.98 -30.14 -0.04
N LYS A 23 14.92 -29.34 -0.59
CA LYS A 23 15.06 -27.91 -0.36
C LYS A 23 15.22 -27.18 -1.68
N CYS A 24 14.47 -26.10 -1.90
CA CYS A 24 14.63 -25.27 -3.08
C CYS A 24 15.97 -24.51 -3.02
N PRO A 25 16.84 -24.61 -4.04
CA PRO A 25 18.13 -23.92 -4.04
C PRO A 25 18.01 -22.40 -4.17
N ASP A 26 16.91 -21.90 -4.76
CA ASP A 26 16.76 -20.46 -5.00
C ASP A 26 16.19 -19.70 -3.80
N CYS A 27 15.20 -20.29 -3.08
CA CYS A 27 14.58 -19.60 -1.94
C CYS A 27 14.83 -20.29 -0.59
N GLY A 28 15.44 -21.47 -0.58
CA GLY A 28 15.73 -22.22 0.63
C GLY A 28 14.52 -22.88 1.31
N ALA A 29 13.34 -22.85 0.71
CA ALA A 29 12.14 -23.47 1.25
C ALA A 29 12.25 -25.01 1.21
N TRP A 30 11.84 -25.66 2.32
CA TRP A 30 11.80 -27.11 2.40
C TRP A 30 10.47 -27.65 1.86
N ASP A 31 10.49 -28.82 1.22
CA ASP A 31 9.33 -29.56 0.69
C ASP A 31 8.40 -28.73 -0.22
N ALA A 32 8.95 -27.69 -0.88
CA ALA A 32 8.20 -26.75 -1.69
C ALA A 32 8.24 -27.07 -3.18
N LEU A 33 8.84 -28.20 -3.61
CA LEU A 33 9.00 -28.58 -5.02
C LEU A 33 7.89 -29.55 -5.43
N GLU A 34 6.95 -29.07 -6.27
CA GLU A 34 5.88 -29.87 -6.85
C GLU A 34 6.25 -30.32 -8.27
N ARG A 35 5.81 -31.53 -8.64
CA ARG A 35 6.03 -32.04 -10.01
C ARG A 35 5.30 -31.18 -11.02
N TYR A 36 6.04 -30.63 -11.95
CA TYR A 36 5.53 -29.80 -13.04
C TYR A 36 5.79 -30.47 -14.37
N ILE A 37 4.75 -30.70 -15.13
CA ILE A 37 4.84 -31.19 -16.50
C ILE A 37 4.42 -30.03 -17.39
N GLU A 38 5.35 -29.48 -18.14
CA GLU A 38 5.03 -28.50 -19.16
C GLU A 38 4.14 -29.19 -20.21
N ALA A 39 2.85 -28.84 -20.23
CA ALA A 39 1.92 -29.37 -21.22
C ALA A 39 2.45 -28.98 -22.60
N LYS A 40 2.71 -30.00 -23.47
CA LYS A 40 2.88 -29.70 -24.90
C LYS A 40 1.69 -28.87 -25.34
N ALA A 41 1.95 -27.74 -26.00
CA ALA A 41 0.93 -27.01 -26.72
C ALA A 41 0.16 -28.03 -27.57
N ALA A 42 -1.09 -28.31 -27.18
CA ALA A 42 -1.98 -29.08 -28.06
C ALA A 42 -2.06 -28.31 -29.38
N PRO A 43 -2.12 -28.99 -30.53
CA PRO A 43 -2.39 -28.31 -31.80
C PRO A 43 -3.73 -27.59 -31.63
N GLY A 44 -3.68 -26.24 -31.41
CA GLY A 44 -4.84 -25.44 -31.03
C GLY A 44 -4.62 -24.49 -29.82
N SER A 45 -3.52 -24.60 -29.04
CA SER A 45 -3.18 -23.69 -27.95
C SER A 45 -2.25 -22.59 -28.47
N LEU A 46 -2.64 -21.33 -28.31
CA LEU A 46 -1.94 -20.08 -28.64
C LEU A 46 -1.64 -19.82 -30.13
N GLU A 47 -1.26 -20.84 -30.92
CA GLU A 47 -1.05 -20.66 -32.37
C GLU A 47 -2.33 -20.89 -33.21
N ALA A 48 -3.34 -21.62 -32.70
CA ALA A 48 -4.56 -21.95 -33.43
C ALA A 48 -5.82 -21.16 -33.02
N SER A 49 -5.74 -20.27 -32.02
CA SER A 49 -6.86 -19.34 -31.72
C SER A 49 -6.66 -17.94 -32.32
N SER A 50 -5.68 -17.76 -33.21
CA SER A 50 -5.64 -16.62 -34.12
C SER A 50 -6.63 -16.88 -35.26
N GLY A 51 -7.93 -16.84 -34.94
CA GLY A 51 -8.94 -16.58 -35.95
C GLY A 51 -8.60 -15.27 -36.61
N THR A 52 -8.01 -15.35 -37.81
CA THR A 52 -7.97 -14.30 -38.84
C THR A 52 -7.72 -12.83 -38.35
N VAL A 53 -6.65 -12.59 -37.66
CA VAL A 53 -5.82 -11.42 -37.91
C VAL A 53 -4.46 -11.97 -38.27
N ASP A 54 -4.01 -11.66 -39.46
CA ASP A 54 -2.68 -11.97 -39.99
C ASP A 54 -1.62 -11.39 -39.00
N ALA A 55 -1.33 -12.17 -37.97
CA ALA A 55 -0.27 -11.83 -37.04
C ALA A 55 1.02 -12.15 -37.80
N GLY A 56 1.40 -11.23 -38.65
CA GLY A 56 2.73 -11.18 -39.24
C GLY A 56 3.76 -11.42 -38.14
N ALA A 57 4.74 -12.27 -38.41
CA ALA A 57 5.80 -12.55 -37.47
C ALA A 57 6.29 -11.22 -36.85
N ALA A 58 6.35 -11.16 -35.51
CA ALA A 58 6.75 -9.93 -34.82
C ALA A 58 8.12 -9.48 -35.38
N VAL A 59 8.14 -8.33 -36.03
CA VAL A 59 9.35 -7.74 -36.62
C VAL A 59 9.92 -6.78 -35.60
N ALA A 60 11.24 -6.85 -35.40
CA ALA A 60 11.93 -5.87 -34.53
C ALA A 60 11.87 -4.49 -35.18
N GLU A 61 11.38 -3.51 -34.44
CA GLU A 61 11.28 -2.12 -34.87
C GLU A 61 12.26 -1.25 -34.07
N PRO A 62 12.94 -0.27 -34.70
CA PRO A 62 13.71 0.71 -33.96
C PRO A 62 12.83 1.49 -32.99
N LEU A 63 13.31 1.76 -31.79
CA LEU A 63 12.53 2.44 -30.73
C LEU A 63 11.88 3.76 -31.20
N GLY A 64 12.59 4.52 -32.06
CA GLY A 64 12.06 5.79 -32.61
C GLY A 64 10.92 5.63 -33.63
N GLN A 65 10.67 4.42 -34.13
CA GLN A 65 9.57 4.12 -35.05
C GLN A 65 8.35 3.53 -34.31
N VAL A 66 8.55 3.07 -33.06
CA VAL A 66 7.45 2.62 -32.21
C VAL A 66 6.60 3.83 -31.84
N GLN A 67 5.39 3.89 -32.37
CA GLN A 67 4.46 4.95 -32.01
C GLN A 67 4.08 4.83 -30.52
N ALA A 68 4.57 5.76 -29.71
CA ALA A 68 4.10 5.95 -28.35
C ALA A 68 2.68 6.58 -28.42
N ALA A 69 1.67 5.75 -28.70
CA ALA A 69 0.30 6.20 -28.56
C ALA A 69 0.11 6.63 -27.11
N ALA A 70 -0.40 7.84 -26.89
CA ALA A 70 -0.76 8.29 -25.56
C ALA A 70 -1.76 7.27 -24.99
N VAL A 71 -1.33 6.51 -23.98
CA VAL A 71 -2.17 5.47 -23.39
C VAL A 71 -3.28 6.17 -22.61
N THR A 72 -4.46 6.24 -23.22
CA THR A 72 -5.66 6.76 -22.54
C THR A 72 -6.02 5.78 -21.41
N ARG A 73 -5.88 6.22 -20.17
CA ARG A 73 -6.25 5.43 -18.99
C ARG A 73 -7.76 5.39 -18.84
N ILE A 74 -8.26 4.31 -18.27
CA ILE A 74 -9.66 4.12 -17.93
C ILE A 74 -9.82 4.42 -16.43
N PRO A 75 -10.39 5.57 -16.03
CA PRO A 75 -10.65 5.87 -14.63
C PRO A 75 -11.62 4.83 -14.04
N SER A 76 -11.30 4.30 -12.86
CA SER A 76 -12.15 3.33 -12.18
C SER A 76 -13.41 3.94 -11.56
N GLY A 77 -13.50 5.27 -11.52
CA GLY A 77 -14.54 6.01 -10.80
C GLY A 77 -14.32 6.09 -9.27
N VAL A 78 -13.21 5.53 -8.78
CA VAL A 78 -12.80 5.58 -7.37
C VAL A 78 -11.44 6.29 -7.30
N SER A 79 -11.43 7.58 -6.96
CA SER A 79 -10.24 8.43 -7.10
C SER A 79 -9.04 7.95 -6.29
N GLU A 80 -9.24 7.38 -5.11
CA GLU A 80 -8.19 6.79 -4.29
C GLU A 80 -7.60 5.52 -4.92
N PHE A 81 -8.42 4.74 -5.63
CA PHE A 81 -7.96 3.57 -6.37
C PHE A 81 -7.22 3.99 -7.65
N ASP A 82 -7.75 4.97 -8.38
CA ASP A 82 -7.10 5.54 -9.57
C ASP A 82 -5.74 6.13 -9.24
N ARG A 83 -5.58 6.77 -8.10
CA ARG A 83 -4.30 7.28 -7.62
C ARG A 83 -3.25 6.17 -7.54
N VAL A 84 -3.58 5.05 -6.90
CA VAL A 84 -2.65 3.92 -6.74
C VAL A 84 -2.32 3.26 -8.08
N LEU A 85 -3.27 3.26 -9.00
CA LEU A 85 -3.07 2.79 -10.38
C LEU A 85 -2.21 3.76 -11.21
N GLY A 86 -2.01 5.01 -10.74
CA GLY A 86 -1.29 6.07 -11.46
C GLY A 86 -2.19 6.84 -12.41
N GLY A 87 -3.48 6.98 -12.10
CA GLY A 87 -4.49 7.73 -12.85
C GLY A 87 -5.53 6.86 -13.56
N GLY A 88 -5.64 5.57 -13.20
CA GLY A 88 -6.62 4.64 -13.73
C GLY A 88 -6.02 3.41 -14.40
N PHE A 89 -6.85 2.52 -14.87
CA PHE A 89 -6.46 1.29 -15.57
C PHE A 89 -5.80 1.58 -16.92
N VAL A 90 -4.78 0.81 -17.26
CA VAL A 90 -4.12 0.85 -18.57
C VAL A 90 -4.69 -0.28 -19.45
N PRO A 91 -5.26 0.00 -20.63
CA PRO A 91 -5.77 -1.02 -21.53
C PRO A 91 -4.73 -2.11 -21.82
N GLY A 92 -5.15 -3.36 -21.81
CA GLY A 92 -4.27 -4.51 -22.03
C GLY A 92 -3.36 -4.85 -20.85
N SER A 93 -3.55 -4.21 -19.68
CA SER A 93 -2.77 -4.51 -18.48
C SER A 93 -3.37 -5.62 -17.64
N ALA A 94 -2.50 -6.32 -16.91
CA ALA A 94 -2.87 -7.27 -15.87
C ALA A 94 -2.52 -6.70 -14.49
N VAL A 95 -3.52 -6.63 -13.61
CA VAL A 95 -3.42 -6.11 -12.24
C VAL A 95 -3.68 -7.25 -11.25
N LEU A 96 -2.78 -7.46 -10.30
CA LEU A 96 -2.97 -8.36 -9.18
C LEU A 96 -3.34 -7.57 -7.94
N LEU A 97 -4.50 -7.84 -7.34
CA LEU A 97 -4.93 -7.26 -6.07
C LEU A 97 -4.87 -8.32 -4.97
N GLY A 98 -3.88 -8.20 -4.10
CA GLY A 98 -3.68 -9.09 -2.94
C GLY A 98 -4.15 -8.46 -1.64
N GLY A 99 -4.45 -9.29 -0.64
CA GLY A 99 -4.82 -8.85 0.70
C GLY A 99 -5.54 -9.93 1.49
N ASP A 100 -5.70 -9.72 2.80
CA ASP A 100 -6.36 -10.67 3.69
C ASP A 100 -7.81 -10.98 3.27
N PRO A 101 -8.31 -12.20 3.54
CA PRO A 101 -9.72 -12.51 3.36
C PRO A 101 -10.60 -11.56 4.19
N GLY A 102 -11.67 -11.03 3.57
CA GLY A 102 -12.61 -10.13 4.22
C GLY A 102 -12.13 -8.67 4.38
N ILE A 103 -10.96 -8.30 3.84
CA ILE A 103 -10.43 -6.93 3.93
C ILE A 103 -11.24 -5.90 3.10
N GLY A 104 -11.96 -6.36 2.07
CA GLY A 104 -12.77 -5.50 1.20
C GLY A 104 -12.39 -5.49 -0.28
N LYS A 105 -11.51 -6.40 -0.75
CA LYS A 105 -11.08 -6.49 -2.16
C LYS A 105 -12.25 -6.55 -3.13
N SER A 106 -13.13 -7.53 -2.92
CA SER A 106 -14.32 -7.76 -3.76
C SER A 106 -15.29 -6.58 -3.71
N THR A 107 -15.37 -5.89 -2.55
CA THR A 107 -16.20 -4.68 -2.39
C THR A 107 -15.67 -3.54 -3.23
N LEU A 108 -14.35 -3.24 -3.13
CA LEU A 108 -13.69 -2.20 -3.93
C LEU A 108 -13.89 -2.43 -5.42
N LEU A 109 -13.64 -3.66 -5.88
CA LEU A 109 -13.73 -3.98 -7.29
C LEU A 109 -15.17 -3.92 -7.81
N LEU A 110 -16.15 -4.37 -7.02
CA LEU A 110 -17.54 -4.26 -7.41
C LEU A 110 -18.00 -2.80 -7.52
N GLN A 111 -17.56 -1.93 -6.59
CA GLN A 111 -17.83 -0.49 -6.66
C GLN A 111 -17.17 0.17 -7.88
N ALA A 112 -15.93 -0.19 -8.18
CA ALA A 112 -15.22 0.30 -9.38
C ALA A 112 -15.89 -0.16 -10.67
N LEU A 113 -16.28 -1.44 -10.77
CA LEU A 113 -17.00 -1.95 -11.94
C LEU A 113 -18.37 -1.31 -12.11
N ALA A 114 -19.09 -1.05 -11.01
CA ALA A 114 -20.37 -0.34 -11.07
C ALA A 114 -20.21 1.07 -11.61
N ALA A 115 -19.18 1.81 -11.17
CA ALA A 115 -18.88 3.16 -11.67
C ALA A 115 -18.50 3.14 -13.17
N LEU A 116 -17.72 2.16 -13.61
CA LEU A 116 -17.38 1.97 -15.02
C LEU A 116 -18.63 1.65 -15.88
N ALA A 117 -19.51 0.79 -15.37
CA ALA A 117 -20.75 0.45 -16.04
C ALA A 117 -21.70 1.65 -16.14
N ASP A 118 -21.76 2.51 -15.11
CA ASP A 118 -22.51 3.77 -15.16
C ASP A 118 -21.97 4.73 -16.22
N ALA A 119 -20.65 4.70 -16.43
CA ALA A 119 -20.01 5.46 -17.52
C ALA A 119 -20.21 4.81 -18.92
N GLY A 120 -20.94 3.68 -19.01
CA GLY A 120 -21.26 2.99 -20.26
C GLY A 120 -20.19 1.99 -20.72
N ALA A 121 -19.17 1.70 -19.91
CA ALA A 121 -18.15 0.72 -20.25
C ALA A 121 -18.63 -0.71 -19.93
N PRO A 122 -18.56 -1.68 -20.87
CA PRO A 122 -18.88 -3.07 -20.57
C PRO A 122 -17.81 -3.63 -19.62
N VAL A 123 -18.24 -4.26 -18.52
CA VAL A 123 -17.35 -4.86 -17.51
C VAL A 123 -17.87 -6.25 -17.11
N LEU A 124 -16.94 -7.15 -16.79
CA LEU A 124 -17.26 -8.51 -16.39
C LEU A 124 -16.67 -8.84 -15.02
N TYR A 125 -17.53 -9.22 -14.07
CA TYR A 125 -17.13 -9.75 -12.78
C TYR A 125 -17.27 -11.27 -12.80
N ALA A 126 -16.14 -11.97 -12.86
CA ALA A 126 -16.08 -13.43 -12.79
C ALA A 126 -15.78 -13.86 -11.36
N SER A 127 -16.74 -14.48 -10.71
CA SER A 127 -16.61 -15.03 -9.35
C SER A 127 -16.34 -16.53 -9.44
N SER A 128 -15.31 -16.98 -8.73
CA SER A 128 -15.02 -18.41 -8.53
C SER A 128 -15.50 -18.93 -7.17
N GLU A 129 -15.85 -18.04 -6.24
CA GLU A 129 -16.22 -18.37 -4.86
C GLU A 129 -17.72 -18.20 -4.60
N GLU A 130 -18.33 -17.20 -5.20
CA GLU A 130 -19.73 -16.85 -4.98
C GLU A 130 -20.59 -17.10 -6.21
N SER A 131 -21.82 -17.52 -5.98
CA SER A 131 -22.82 -17.59 -7.05
C SER A 131 -23.22 -16.20 -7.57
N ALA A 132 -23.73 -16.11 -8.79
CA ALA A 132 -24.21 -14.85 -9.36
C ALA A 132 -25.28 -14.19 -8.48
N HIS A 133 -26.12 -14.98 -7.81
CA HIS A 133 -27.11 -14.47 -6.85
C HIS A 133 -26.48 -13.81 -5.63
N GLN A 134 -25.42 -14.42 -5.05
CA GLN A 134 -24.71 -13.85 -3.91
C GLN A 134 -24.00 -12.54 -4.28
N VAL A 135 -23.38 -12.50 -5.47
CA VAL A 135 -22.79 -11.26 -6.00
C VAL A 135 -23.85 -10.17 -6.17
N ARG A 136 -25.03 -10.52 -6.69
CA ARG A 136 -26.17 -9.58 -6.82
C ARG A 136 -26.62 -9.03 -5.47
N LEU A 137 -26.83 -9.88 -4.45
CA LEU A 137 -27.20 -9.47 -3.11
C LEU A 137 -26.17 -8.53 -2.49
N ARG A 138 -24.86 -8.81 -2.72
CA ARG A 138 -23.78 -7.93 -2.27
C ARG A 138 -23.84 -6.58 -2.98
N ALA A 139 -24.05 -6.55 -4.30
CA ALA A 139 -24.20 -5.33 -5.06
C ALA A 139 -25.37 -4.47 -4.54
N GLU A 140 -26.52 -5.08 -4.23
CA GLU A 140 -27.68 -4.40 -3.66
C GLU A 140 -27.37 -3.78 -2.30
N ARG A 141 -26.73 -4.53 -1.39
CA ARG A 141 -26.30 -4.03 -0.08
C ARG A 141 -25.36 -2.81 -0.18
N LEU A 142 -24.52 -2.77 -1.20
CA LEU A 142 -23.59 -1.67 -1.46
C LEU A 142 -24.24 -0.49 -2.20
N GLY A 143 -25.56 -0.55 -2.48
CA GLY A 143 -26.24 0.45 -3.30
C GLY A 143 -25.82 0.42 -4.77
N GLN A 144 -25.18 -0.69 -5.22
CA GLN A 144 -24.69 -0.88 -6.58
C GLN A 144 -25.58 -1.84 -7.39
N GLY A 145 -26.69 -2.31 -6.80
CA GLY A 145 -27.53 -3.37 -7.40
C GLY A 145 -28.47 -2.94 -8.50
N SER A 146 -28.75 -1.63 -8.66
CA SER A 146 -29.70 -1.10 -9.63
C SER A 146 -29.16 0.12 -10.36
N GLY A 147 -29.64 0.32 -11.59
CA GLY A 147 -29.26 1.41 -12.47
C GLY A 147 -29.32 0.95 -13.92
N GLU A 148 -30.04 1.67 -14.78
CA GLU A 148 -30.28 1.26 -16.17
C GLU A 148 -28.98 0.97 -16.93
N SER A 149 -27.96 1.81 -16.75
CA SER A 149 -26.64 1.63 -17.38
C SER A 149 -25.91 0.41 -16.82
N ARG A 150 -25.94 0.21 -15.47
CA ARG A 150 -25.29 -0.95 -14.82
C ARG A 150 -25.89 -2.27 -15.27
N GLU A 151 -27.21 -2.36 -15.38
CA GLU A 151 -27.91 -3.58 -15.82
C GLU A 151 -27.51 -3.99 -17.24
N ARG A 152 -27.13 -3.04 -18.09
CA ARG A 152 -26.68 -3.29 -19.45
C ARG A 152 -25.19 -3.58 -19.57
N HIS A 153 -24.36 -3.02 -18.72
CA HIS A 153 -22.91 -3.02 -18.88
C HIS A 153 -22.13 -3.78 -17.81
N LEU A 154 -22.75 -4.12 -16.65
CA LEU A 154 -22.12 -4.96 -15.62
C LEU A 154 -22.58 -6.41 -15.74
N TRP A 155 -21.70 -7.24 -16.20
CA TRP A 155 -21.93 -8.68 -16.36
C TRP A 155 -21.34 -9.45 -15.18
N VAL A 156 -22.04 -10.47 -14.69
CA VAL A 156 -21.60 -11.37 -13.63
C VAL A 156 -21.55 -12.80 -14.15
N LEU A 157 -20.45 -13.50 -13.87
CA LEU A 157 -20.23 -14.88 -14.26
C LEU A 157 -19.76 -15.68 -13.03
N ALA A 158 -20.46 -16.74 -12.67
CA ALA A 158 -20.01 -17.69 -11.66
C ALA A 158 -19.39 -18.90 -12.38
N GLU A 159 -18.05 -18.95 -12.47
CA GLU A 159 -17.33 -19.99 -13.19
C GLU A 159 -15.90 -20.16 -12.66
N THR A 160 -15.47 -21.42 -12.53
CA THR A 160 -14.12 -21.79 -12.10
C THR A 160 -13.24 -22.32 -13.24
N ASN A 161 -13.86 -22.77 -14.34
CA ASN A 161 -13.13 -23.24 -15.51
C ASN A 161 -12.64 -22.06 -16.35
N LEU A 162 -11.32 -21.90 -16.45
CA LEU A 162 -10.71 -20.77 -17.16
C LEU A 162 -11.09 -20.70 -18.63
N ALA A 163 -11.19 -21.84 -19.32
CA ALA A 163 -11.51 -21.85 -20.76
C ALA A 163 -12.91 -21.28 -21.02
N ARG A 164 -13.90 -21.65 -20.17
CA ARG A 164 -15.27 -21.12 -20.23
C ARG A 164 -15.32 -19.64 -19.86
N LEU A 165 -14.55 -19.25 -18.83
CA LEU A 165 -14.45 -17.85 -18.41
C LEU A 165 -13.93 -16.97 -19.57
N LEU A 166 -12.83 -17.37 -20.21
CA LEU A 166 -12.26 -16.65 -21.34
C LEU A 166 -13.18 -16.66 -22.58
N GLU A 167 -13.94 -17.73 -22.79
CA GLU A 167 -14.97 -17.79 -23.86
C GLU A 167 -16.04 -16.69 -23.62
N GLN A 168 -16.55 -16.56 -22.40
CA GLN A 168 -17.53 -15.53 -22.07
C GLN A 168 -16.92 -14.12 -22.16
N ALA A 169 -15.68 -13.94 -21.70
CA ALA A 169 -14.97 -12.67 -21.84
C ALA A 169 -14.83 -12.25 -23.32
N ARG A 170 -14.56 -13.18 -24.24
CA ARG A 170 -14.52 -12.89 -25.68
C ARG A 170 -15.88 -12.50 -26.26
N LYS A 171 -17.00 -13.04 -25.72
CA LYS A 171 -18.37 -12.68 -26.13
C LYS A 171 -18.77 -11.31 -25.63
N VAL A 172 -18.51 -11.01 -24.34
CA VAL A 172 -18.86 -9.74 -23.70
C VAL A 172 -17.94 -8.60 -24.16
N ARG A 173 -16.67 -8.89 -24.46
CA ARG A 173 -15.60 -7.92 -24.78
C ARG A 173 -15.50 -6.81 -23.77
N PRO A 174 -15.30 -7.15 -22.48
CA PRO A 174 -15.29 -6.15 -21.43
C PRO A 174 -14.05 -5.25 -21.52
N ALA A 175 -14.21 -3.97 -21.16
CA ALA A 175 -13.08 -3.08 -20.95
C ALA A 175 -12.25 -3.51 -19.74
N VAL A 176 -12.93 -4.02 -18.69
CA VAL A 176 -12.31 -4.57 -17.47
C VAL A 176 -12.95 -5.91 -17.12
N LEU A 177 -12.11 -6.94 -16.96
CA LEU A 177 -12.43 -8.26 -16.44
C LEU A 177 -11.87 -8.42 -15.04
N VAL A 178 -12.71 -8.68 -14.06
CA VAL A 178 -12.29 -9.06 -12.70
C VAL A 178 -12.42 -10.56 -12.52
N VAL A 179 -11.40 -11.22 -11.97
CA VAL A 179 -11.39 -12.64 -11.59
C VAL A 179 -11.21 -12.75 -10.08
N ASP A 180 -12.28 -13.12 -9.37
CA ASP A 180 -12.34 -13.15 -7.91
C ASP A 180 -12.78 -14.54 -7.38
N SER A 181 -11.87 -15.39 -6.92
CA SER A 181 -10.41 -15.26 -6.84
C SER A 181 -9.70 -16.25 -7.77
N ILE A 182 -8.41 -16.02 -8.04
CA ILE A 182 -7.62 -16.91 -8.90
C ILE A 182 -7.43 -18.31 -8.29
N GLN A 183 -7.56 -18.45 -6.96
CA GLN A 183 -7.29 -19.70 -6.23
C GLN A 183 -8.17 -20.86 -6.63
N LEU A 184 -9.41 -20.60 -7.01
CA LEU A 184 -10.35 -21.64 -7.43
C LEU A 184 -10.45 -21.79 -8.94
N VAL A 185 -9.88 -20.85 -9.70
CA VAL A 185 -9.84 -20.95 -11.17
C VAL A 185 -8.85 -22.02 -11.58
N HIS A 186 -9.27 -22.87 -12.51
CA HIS A 186 -8.46 -24.00 -12.96
C HIS A 186 -8.58 -24.27 -14.47
N ARG A 187 -7.58 -24.97 -14.97
CA ARG A 187 -7.55 -25.56 -16.31
C ARG A 187 -7.65 -27.07 -16.20
N VAL A 188 -8.53 -27.67 -17.00
CA VAL A 188 -8.74 -29.14 -17.03
C VAL A 188 -7.55 -29.91 -17.62
N ASP A 189 -6.74 -29.26 -18.45
CA ASP A 189 -5.58 -29.85 -19.12
C ASP A 189 -4.29 -29.81 -18.26
N VAL A 190 -4.34 -29.24 -17.06
CA VAL A 190 -3.25 -29.21 -16.10
C VAL A 190 -3.53 -30.23 -15.00
N GLU A 191 -2.72 -31.29 -14.94
CA GLU A 191 -2.83 -32.35 -13.93
C GLU A 191 -2.34 -31.86 -12.55
N ALA A 192 -3.08 -30.93 -11.95
CA ALA A 192 -2.81 -30.40 -10.61
C ALA A 192 -4.13 -29.88 -10.01
N VAL A 193 -4.23 -29.94 -8.69
CA VAL A 193 -5.43 -29.45 -7.99
C VAL A 193 -5.58 -27.92 -8.12
N PRO A 194 -6.82 -27.39 -8.15
CA PRO A 194 -7.05 -25.96 -8.09
C PRO A 194 -6.32 -25.32 -6.90
N GLY A 195 -5.76 -24.13 -7.09
CA GLY A 195 -4.98 -23.42 -6.05
C GLY A 195 -3.51 -23.84 -5.94
N SER A 196 -3.08 -24.93 -6.60
CA SER A 196 -1.66 -25.27 -6.67
C SER A 196 -0.85 -24.24 -7.46
N ALA A 197 0.45 -24.13 -7.19
CA ALA A 197 1.33 -23.18 -7.85
C ALA A 197 1.35 -23.34 -9.38
N SER A 198 1.29 -24.57 -9.88
CA SER A 198 1.23 -24.87 -11.32
C SER A 198 -0.08 -24.40 -11.97
N GLN A 199 -1.23 -24.62 -11.33
CA GLN A 199 -2.52 -24.12 -11.78
C GLN A 199 -2.56 -22.60 -11.77
N LEU A 200 -2.19 -21.97 -10.65
CA LEU A 200 -2.17 -20.52 -10.51
C LEU A 200 -1.31 -19.84 -11.57
N ARG A 201 -0.07 -20.35 -11.77
CA ARG A 201 0.83 -19.84 -12.80
C ARG A 201 0.23 -19.94 -14.20
N ARG A 202 -0.32 -21.11 -14.53
CA ARG A 202 -0.89 -21.32 -15.88
C ARG A 202 -2.12 -20.46 -16.12
N CYS A 203 -3.03 -20.40 -15.15
CA CYS A 203 -4.21 -19.54 -15.26
C CYS A 203 -3.85 -18.06 -15.39
N ALA A 204 -2.87 -17.59 -14.57
CA ALA A 204 -2.41 -16.21 -14.66
C ALA A 204 -1.77 -15.88 -16.02
N LEU A 205 -0.94 -16.77 -16.58
CA LEU A 205 -0.35 -16.57 -17.92
C LEU A 205 -1.42 -16.43 -19.00
N ASP A 206 -2.45 -17.26 -18.99
CA ASP A 206 -3.51 -17.19 -19.98
C ASP A 206 -4.37 -15.92 -19.83
N LEU A 207 -4.63 -15.48 -18.57
CA LEU A 207 -5.30 -14.22 -18.28
C LEU A 207 -4.47 -13.00 -18.74
N VAL A 208 -3.16 -13.01 -18.49
CA VAL A 208 -2.24 -11.97 -18.97
C VAL A 208 -2.17 -11.95 -20.49
N SER A 209 -2.12 -13.12 -21.13
CA SER A 209 -2.15 -13.24 -22.59
C SER A 209 -3.46 -12.67 -23.16
N HIS A 210 -4.60 -12.99 -22.53
CA HIS A 210 -5.90 -12.43 -22.91
C HIS A 210 -5.91 -10.91 -22.81
N ALA A 211 -5.39 -10.34 -21.72
CA ALA A 211 -5.27 -8.88 -21.58
C ALA A 211 -4.49 -8.27 -22.73
N LYS A 212 -3.29 -8.79 -23.03
CA LYS A 212 -2.39 -8.26 -24.06
C LYS A 212 -2.99 -8.38 -25.49
N THR A 213 -3.70 -9.45 -25.77
CA THR A 213 -4.24 -9.70 -27.12
C THR A 213 -5.53 -8.96 -27.40
N THR A 214 -6.36 -8.71 -26.38
CA THR A 214 -7.68 -8.10 -26.54
C THR A 214 -7.73 -6.62 -26.18
N GLY A 215 -6.71 -6.11 -25.49
CA GLY A 215 -6.73 -4.76 -24.90
C GLY A 215 -7.58 -4.64 -23.62
N CYS A 216 -8.21 -5.75 -23.18
CA CYS A 216 -8.97 -5.79 -21.94
C CYS A 216 -8.05 -5.63 -20.72
N VAL A 217 -8.47 -4.86 -19.71
CA VAL A 217 -7.80 -4.87 -18.41
C VAL A 217 -8.23 -6.10 -17.64
N VAL A 218 -7.29 -6.88 -17.14
CA VAL A 218 -7.59 -8.04 -16.30
C VAL A 218 -7.15 -7.78 -14.88
N VAL A 219 -8.10 -7.76 -13.92
CA VAL A 219 -7.84 -7.65 -12.50
C VAL A 219 -7.98 -9.02 -11.85
N ILE A 220 -6.89 -9.53 -11.32
CA ILE A 220 -6.80 -10.84 -10.66
C ILE A 220 -6.80 -10.61 -9.15
N VAL A 221 -7.77 -11.20 -8.43
CA VAL A 221 -7.82 -11.16 -6.97
C VAL A 221 -7.08 -12.36 -6.40
N GLY A 222 -6.20 -12.10 -5.42
CA GLY A 222 -5.47 -13.13 -4.67
C GLY A 222 -5.60 -12.93 -3.16
N HIS A 223 -5.48 -14.04 -2.39
CA HIS A 223 -5.41 -13.99 -0.93
C HIS A 223 -3.94 -14.06 -0.46
N VAL A 224 -3.61 -13.42 0.65
CA VAL A 224 -2.30 -13.51 1.29
C VAL A 224 -2.29 -14.62 2.33
N THR A 225 -1.11 -15.20 2.61
CA THR A 225 -0.89 -16.11 3.74
C THR A 225 -0.82 -15.33 5.05
N LYS A 226 -0.90 -16.05 6.20
CA LYS A 226 -0.79 -15.47 7.56
C LYS A 226 0.50 -14.67 7.79
N ASP A 227 1.54 -14.90 7.00
CA ASP A 227 2.82 -14.18 7.08
C ASP A 227 2.81 -12.87 6.26
N GLY A 228 1.64 -12.42 5.79
CA GLY A 228 1.50 -11.19 4.98
C GLY A 228 2.03 -11.34 3.55
N LEU A 229 2.41 -12.56 3.17
CA LEU A 229 2.83 -12.90 1.81
C LEU A 229 1.61 -13.34 1.01
N LEU A 230 1.50 -12.91 -0.23
CA LEU A 230 0.47 -13.42 -1.14
C LEU A 230 0.54 -14.96 -1.20
N ALA A 231 -0.50 -15.74 -0.95
CA ALA A 231 -0.54 -17.20 -1.03
C ALA A 231 -0.32 -17.68 -2.48
N GLY A 232 0.83 -18.30 -2.73
CA GLY A 232 1.28 -18.66 -4.06
C GLY A 232 1.81 -17.51 -4.94
N PRO A 233 2.45 -16.53 -4.44
CA PRO A 233 2.29 -15.12 -4.81
C PRO A 233 3.48 -14.41 -5.41
N ARG A 234 4.68 -14.62 -4.97
CA ARG A 234 5.85 -14.12 -5.70
C ARG A 234 5.88 -14.66 -7.14
N LEU A 235 5.24 -15.82 -7.34
CA LEU A 235 5.05 -16.45 -8.62
C LEU A 235 4.20 -15.60 -9.58
N LEU A 236 3.13 -14.97 -9.11
CA LEU A 236 2.22 -14.15 -9.93
C LEU A 236 2.69 -12.72 -10.09
N GLU A 237 3.42 -12.16 -9.11
CA GLU A 237 3.93 -10.78 -9.15
C GLU A 237 4.81 -10.49 -10.37
N HIS A 238 5.59 -11.48 -10.79
CA HIS A 238 6.46 -11.35 -11.97
C HIS A 238 5.70 -11.40 -13.28
N LEU A 239 4.53 -12.04 -13.32
CA LEU A 239 3.72 -12.22 -14.53
C LEU A 239 2.87 -11.00 -14.87
N VAL A 240 2.43 -10.23 -13.86
CA VAL A 240 1.51 -9.11 -14.03
C VAL A 240 2.24 -7.77 -14.15
N ASP A 241 1.54 -6.75 -14.64
CA ASP A 241 2.10 -5.41 -14.83
C ASP A 241 2.01 -4.57 -13.56
N VAL A 242 0.95 -4.74 -12.77
CA VAL A 242 0.68 -4.00 -11.54
C VAL A 242 0.36 -4.99 -10.42
N VAL A 243 0.96 -4.78 -9.24
CA VAL A 243 0.67 -5.53 -8.01
C VAL A 243 0.23 -4.55 -6.94
N LEU A 244 -0.96 -4.73 -6.42
CA LEU A 244 -1.55 -3.94 -5.36
C LEU A 244 -1.72 -4.80 -4.11
N SER A 245 -1.35 -4.26 -2.96
CA SER A 245 -1.63 -4.81 -1.63
C SER A 245 -2.76 -4.06 -0.98
N PHE A 246 -3.78 -4.78 -0.51
CA PHE A 246 -4.87 -4.22 0.28
C PHE A 246 -4.64 -4.61 1.73
N GLU A 247 -4.31 -3.61 2.54
CA GLU A 247 -3.93 -3.74 3.94
C GLU A 247 -4.97 -3.09 4.86
N GLY A 248 -5.04 -3.55 6.10
CA GLY A 248 -5.89 -2.96 7.13
C GLY A 248 -5.98 -3.86 8.34
N ASP A 249 -6.35 -3.29 9.47
CA ASP A 249 -6.66 -4.02 10.69
C ASP A 249 -8.18 -4.25 10.76
N ARG A 250 -8.59 -5.46 11.15
CA ARG A 250 -10.02 -5.81 11.33
C ARG A 250 -10.69 -5.00 12.44
N HIS A 251 -9.90 -4.47 13.35
CA HIS A 251 -10.38 -3.66 14.49
C HIS A 251 -10.47 -2.16 14.18
N HIS A 252 -9.90 -1.71 13.04
CA HIS A 252 -9.97 -0.33 12.60
C HIS A 252 -10.79 -0.25 11.30
N ALA A 253 -11.58 0.81 11.15
CA ALA A 253 -12.39 1.03 9.94
C ALA A 253 -11.53 1.32 8.70
N HIS A 254 -10.32 1.85 8.89
CA HIS A 254 -9.46 2.30 7.80
C HIS A 254 -8.79 1.14 7.05
N ARG A 255 -8.69 1.30 5.75
CA ARG A 255 -8.06 0.38 4.79
C ARG A 255 -7.10 1.14 3.91
N VAL A 256 -6.00 0.51 3.54
CA VAL A 256 -4.97 1.11 2.69
C VAL A 256 -4.74 0.21 1.49
N VAL A 257 -4.84 0.76 0.29
CA VAL A 257 -4.37 0.12 -0.94
C VAL A 257 -3.02 0.69 -1.31
N ARG A 258 -2.04 -0.15 -1.54
CA ARG A 258 -0.67 0.25 -1.85
C ARG A 258 -0.17 -0.44 -3.12
N ALA A 259 0.54 0.27 -3.98
CA ALA A 259 1.23 -0.33 -5.10
C ALA A 259 2.56 -0.96 -4.63
N ILE A 260 2.71 -2.27 -4.84
CA ILE A 260 3.97 -3.00 -4.63
C ILE A 260 4.82 -2.98 -5.91
N LYS A 261 4.13 -3.07 -7.07
CA LYS A 261 4.72 -2.99 -8.39
C LYS A 261 3.76 -2.23 -9.31
N ASN A 262 4.30 -1.30 -10.10
CA ASN A 262 3.52 -0.61 -11.11
C ASN A 262 4.41 -0.24 -12.30
N ARG A 263 4.22 -0.91 -13.45
CA ARG A 263 4.97 -0.62 -14.68
C ARG A 263 4.56 0.68 -15.35
N PHE A 264 3.42 1.23 -14.96
CA PHE A 264 2.79 2.40 -15.60
C PHE A 264 2.78 3.64 -14.72
N GLY A 265 3.33 3.55 -13.50
CA GLY A 265 3.30 4.65 -12.54
C GLY A 265 4.17 4.42 -11.32
N SER A 266 4.07 5.33 -10.38
CA SER A 266 4.80 5.27 -9.11
C SER A 266 4.28 4.13 -8.22
N THR A 267 5.18 3.49 -7.48
CA THR A 267 4.85 2.55 -6.40
C THR A 267 4.74 3.24 -5.04
N PHE A 268 4.95 4.55 -4.98
CA PHE A 268 4.87 5.31 -3.73
C PHE A 268 3.43 5.73 -3.37
N GLU A 269 2.47 5.59 -4.31
CA GLU A 269 1.09 6.01 -4.08
C GLU A 269 0.34 5.06 -3.15
N VAL A 270 -0.53 5.65 -2.32
CA VAL A 270 -1.45 4.93 -1.45
C VAL A 270 -2.86 5.46 -1.61
N GLY A 271 -3.83 4.56 -1.58
CA GLY A 271 -5.26 4.85 -1.52
C GLY A 271 -5.80 4.59 -0.12
N LEU A 272 -6.55 5.53 0.41
CA LEU A 272 -7.09 5.49 1.77
C LEU A 272 -8.59 5.32 1.74
N PHE A 273 -9.07 4.30 2.47
CA PHE A 273 -10.48 3.94 2.51
C PHE A 273 -10.94 3.69 3.94
N GLU A 274 -12.23 3.88 4.16
CA GLU A 274 -12.91 3.45 5.36
C GLU A 274 -13.99 2.42 5.02
N MET A 275 -14.04 1.33 5.77
CA MET A 275 -15.08 0.31 5.62
C MET A 275 -16.32 0.73 6.39
N THR A 276 -17.42 0.94 5.68
CA THR A 276 -18.73 1.31 6.23
C THR A 276 -19.78 0.25 5.93
N GLY A 277 -20.98 0.39 6.48
CA GLY A 277 -22.11 -0.48 6.15
C GLY A 277 -22.52 -0.45 4.68
N SER A 278 -22.27 0.67 3.98
CA SER A 278 -22.54 0.87 2.55
C SER A 278 -21.38 0.57 1.63
N GLY A 279 -20.27 0.01 2.16
CA GLY A 279 -19.09 -0.33 1.40
C GLY A 279 -17.83 0.48 1.76
N LEU A 280 -16.89 0.52 0.86
CA LEU A 280 -15.67 1.30 1.01
C LEU A 280 -15.94 2.75 0.60
N GLN A 281 -15.68 3.65 1.53
CA GLN A 281 -15.67 5.08 1.28
C GLN A 281 -14.24 5.59 1.22
N GLN A 282 -14.00 6.55 0.34
CA GLN A 282 -12.71 7.22 0.24
C GLN A 282 -12.55 8.13 1.44
N VAL A 283 -11.42 7.99 2.13
CA VAL A 283 -11.13 8.82 3.30
C VAL A 283 -10.45 10.12 2.84
N ASP A 284 -11.04 11.24 3.18
CA ASP A 284 -10.37 12.52 3.03
C ASP A 284 -9.17 12.57 3.99
N GLU A 285 -8.04 13.08 3.51
CA GLU A 285 -6.85 13.37 4.34
C GLU A 285 -7.20 14.15 5.60
N ASN A 286 -8.30 14.92 5.56
CA ASN A 286 -8.80 15.70 6.68
C ASN A 286 -9.30 14.84 7.84
N GLN A 287 -9.81 13.66 7.58
CA GLN A 287 -10.39 12.77 8.60
C GLN A 287 -9.33 11.93 9.33
N LEU A 288 -8.19 11.66 8.68
CA LEU A 288 -7.07 10.91 9.29
C LEU A 288 -6.06 11.83 9.99
N ALA A 289 -6.16 13.13 9.78
CA ALA A 289 -5.19 14.07 10.30
C ALA A 289 -5.41 14.33 11.80
N ALA A 290 -4.31 14.40 12.53
CA ALA A 290 -4.30 15.01 13.85
C ALA A 290 -4.91 16.41 13.80
N ASP A 291 -5.81 16.72 14.73
CA ASP A 291 -6.30 18.09 14.89
C ASP A 291 -5.30 18.88 15.76
N PRO A 292 -4.52 19.77 15.17
CA PRO A 292 -3.53 20.55 15.92
C PRO A 292 -4.18 21.55 16.89
N ASN A 293 -5.50 21.79 16.79
CA ASN A 293 -6.24 22.64 17.71
C ASN A 293 -6.76 21.89 18.94
N LEU A 294 -6.63 20.56 18.98
CA LEU A 294 -6.88 19.82 20.23
C LEU A 294 -5.94 20.32 21.33
N ALA A 295 -6.47 20.40 22.53
CA ALA A 295 -5.67 20.80 23.69
C ALA A 295 -4.42 19.89 23.83
N PRO A 296 -3.22 20.46 23.95
CA PRO A 296 -1.99 19.68 24.10
C PRO A 296 -2.11 18.71 25.28
N ARG A 297 -1.61 17.49 25.11
CA ARG A 297 -1.67 16.43 26.11
C ARG A 297 -0.28 15.84 26.32
N PRO A 298 0.10 15.45 27.54
CA PRO A 298 1.30 14.67 27.76
C PRO A 298 1.25 13.38 26.92
N GLY A 299 2.32 13.07 26.22
CA GLY A 299 2.40 11.86 25.42
C GLY A 299 1.79 11.95 24.01
N SER A 300 1.32 13.10 23.58
CA SER A 300 0.78 13.30 22.22
C SER A 300 1.63 14.31 21.44
N VAL A 301 2.10 13.91 20.24
CA VAL A 301 2.86 14.79 19.32
C VAL A 301 2.40 14.55 17.88
N ALA A 302 2.08 15.62 17.16
CA ALA A 302 1.77 15.55 15.74
C ALA A 302 3.04 15.39 14.89
N VAL A 303 2.93 14.68 13.78
CA VAL A 303 4.02 14.46 12.82
C VAL A 303 3.52 14.55 11.38
N PRO A 304 4.14 15.37 10.52
CA PRO A 304 3.88 15.34 9.08
C PRO A 304 4.60 14.12 8.47
N ALA A 305 3.88 13.02 8.35
CA ALA A 305 4.38 11.73 7.89
C ALA A 305 4.05 11.49 6.41
N LEU A 306 4.96 10.85 5.68
CA LEU A 306 4.74 10.48 4.29
C LEU A 306 3.94 9.17 4.18
N ALA A 307 2.91 9.21 3.37
CA ALA A 307 2.14 8.06 2.95
C ALA A 307 2.07 8.06 1.41
N GLY A 308 3.05 7.41 0.80
CA GLY A 308 3.24 7.51 -0.64
C GLY A 308 3.78 8.88 -1.04
N SER A 309 3.15 9.50 -2.04
CA SER A 309 3.43 10.88 -2.46
C SER A 309 2.76 11.94 -1.57
N ARG A 310 1.90 11.52 -0.65
CA ARG A 310 1.19 12.40 0.27
C ARG A 310 1.95 12.60 1.56
N CYS A 311 1.75 13.76 2.15
CA CYS A 311 2.15 14.04 3.52
C CYS A 311 0.90 14.25 4.37
N LEU A 312 0.68 13.34 5.32
CA LEU A 312 -0.43 13.37 6.27
C LEU A 312 0.06 13.92 7.61
N LEU A 313 -0.75 14.73 8.28
CA LEU A 313 -0.47 15.09 9.66
C LEU A 313 -1.02 14.00 10.58
N ALA A 314 -0.15 13.07 10.99
CA ALA A 314 -0.51 11.99 11.90
C ALA A 314 -0.24 12.38 13.36
N GLU A 315 -0.84 11.67 14.31
CA GLU A 315 -0.59 11.81 15.74
C GLU A 315 0.14 10.58 16.27
N VAL A 316 1.23 10.81 17.00
CA VAL A 316 1.90 9.78 17.80
C VAL A 316 1.46 9.94 19.25
N GLN A 317 0.97 8.87 19.85
CA GLN A 317 0.60 8.82 21.26
C GLN A 317 1.52 7.86 22.00
N ALA A 318 1.99 8.25 23.16
CA ALA A 318 2.80 7.44 24.05
C ALA A 318 2.27 7.48 25.49
N LEU A 319 2.42 6.35 26.17
CA LEU A 319 2.11 6.19 27.58
C LEU A 319 3.29 5.52 28.27
N THR A 320 3.69 6.05 29.41
CA THR A 320 4.67 5.41 30.29
C THR A 320 4.05 5.11 31.64
N THR A 321 4.32 3.95 32.17
CA THR A 321 3.86 3.53 33.50
C THR A 321 4.98 2.81 34.22
N THR A 322 4.93 2.73 35.55
CA THR A 322 5.92 2.01 36.34
C THR A 322 5.87 0.52 35.98
N GLY A 323 7.00 0.01 35.52
CA GLY A 323 7.21 -1.39 35.16
C GLY A 323 8.03 -2.12 36.22
N ILE A 324 8.27 -3.40 35.97
CA ILE A 324 9.16 -4.23 36.80
C ILE A 324 10.57 -4.13 36.23
N LEU A 325 11.55 -3.86 37.09
CA LEU A 325 12.96 -3.78 36.68
C LEU A 325 13.42 -5.11 36.03
N GLY A 326 13.94 -5.04 34.81
CA GLY A 326 14.32 -6.22 34.02
C GLY A 326 13.19 -6.90 33.26
N GLY A 327 11.92 -6.47 33.44
CA GLY A 327 10.74 -6.99 32.74
C GLY A 327 9.90 -5.91 32.05
N ALA A 328 10.47 -4.73 31.82
CA ALA A 328 9.76 -3.58 31.23
C ALA A 328 9.17 -3.94 29.85
N LYS A 329 7.87 -3.72 29.70
CA LYS A 329 7.14 -3.98 28.46
C LYS A 329 7.33 -2.81 27.50
N ARG A 330 7.62 -3.15 26.24
CA ARG A 330 7.73 -2.17 25.16
C ARG A 330 6.82 -2.59 24.03
N LYS A 331 5.73 -1.86 23.83
CA LYS A 331 4.73 -2.18 22.81
C LYS A 331 4.53 -1.02 21.84
N ALA A 332 4.54 -1.35 20.55
CA ALA A 332 4.29 -0.41 19.48
C ALA A 332 3.06 -0.85 18.67
N SER A 333 2.21 0.09 18.28
CA SER A 333 1.10 -0.12 17.36
C SER A 333 1.18 0.94 16.26
N GLY A 334 1.22 0.49 14.99
CA GLY A 334 1.43 1.40 13.85
C GLY A 334 2.85 1.99 13.75
N LEU A 335 3.78 1.58 14.62
CA LEU A 335 5.19 1.99 14.69
C LEU A 335 6.08 0.75 14.64
N ASP A 336 7.34 0.90 14.19
CA ASP A 336 8.32 -0.20 14.25
C ASP A 336 8.80 -0.40 15.70
N ALA A 337 8.62 -1.63 16.22
CA ALA A 337 8.97 -1.97 17.61
C ALA A 337 10.48 -1.91 17.89
N ASN A 338 11.32 -2.30 16.91
CA ASN A 338 12.77 -2.25 17.03
C ASN A 338 13.23 -0.79 17.04
N ARG A 339 12.64 0.03 16.18
CA ARG A 339 12.94 1.48 16.15
C ARG A 339 12.55 2.15 17.45
N LEU A 340 11.37 1.83 18.00
CA LEU A 340 10.98 2.33 19.34
C LEU A 340 12.00 1.94 20.40
N ALA A 341 12.49 0.71 20.42
CA ALA A 341 13.49 0.27 21.39
C ALA A 341 14.80 1.06 21.27
N MET A 342 15.25 1.37 20.06
CA MET A 342 16.43 2.22 19.81
C MET A 342 16.20 3.65 20.31
N LEU A 343 15.03 4.25 20.07
CA LEU A 343 14.69 5.59 20.51
C LEU A 343 14.65 5.69 22.04
N LEU A 344 14.15 4.67 22.73
CA LEU A 344 14.18 4.60 24.19
C LEU A 344 15.61 4.62 24.74
N ALA A 345 16.52 3.85 24.13
CA ALA A 345 17.94 3.86 24.51
C ALA A 345 18.60 5.22 24.27
N VAL A 346 18.28 5.89 23.17
CA VAL A 346 18.76 7.26 22.87
C VAL A 346 18.22 8.27 23.88
N LEU A 347 16.95 8.18 24.26
CA LEU A 347 16.35 9.06 25.27
C LEU A 347 16.97 8.86 26.64
N GLU A 348 17.34 7.64 27.01
CA GLU A 348 18.08 7.38 28.25
C GLU A 348 19.48 7.97 28.22
N GLN A 349 20.27 7.62 27.21
CA GLN A 349 21.69 7.98 27.14
C GLN A 349 21.92 9.46 26.85
N HIS A 350 21.14 10.05 25.96
CA HIS A 350 21.34 11.40 25.43
C HIS A 350 20.26 12.40 25.85
N GLY A 351 19.09 11.90 26.27
CA GLY A 351 17.99 12.72 26.77
C GLY A 351 17.94 12.84 28.28
N GLY A 352 18.70 12.03 29.02
CA GLY A 352 18.71 12.03 30.48
C GLY A 352 17.41 11.50 31.11
N LEU A 353 16.61 10.74 30.37
CA LEU A 353 15.35 10.18 30.86
C LEU A 353 15.57 8.77 31.41
N ARG A 354 15.01 8.48 32.57
CA ARG A 354 15.06 7.14 33.16
C ARG A 354 13.87 6.33 32.67
N LEU A 355 14.10 5.34 31.73
CA LEU A 355 13.09 4.53 31.10
C LEU A 355 13.29 3.02 31.33
N ALA A 356 14.41 2.60 31.92
CA ALA A 356 14.74 1.19 32.13
C ALA A 356 13.73 0.46 33.01
N ASP A 357 13.10 1.16 33.96
CA ASP A 357 12.08 0.67 34.89
C ASP A 357 10.64 1.06 34.48
N GLN A 358 10.45 1.50 33.23
CA GLN A 358 9.16 1.94 32.74
C GLN A 358 8.61 0.99 31.67
N ASP A 359 7.36 0.63 31.78
CA ASP A 359 6.57 0.10 30.65
C ASP A 359 6.27 1.24 29.69
N VAL A 360 6.55 1.03 28.41
CA VAL A 360 6.33 2.04 27.36
C VAL A 360 5.41 1.47 26.30
N TYR A 361 4.35 2.21 26.04
CA TYR A 361 3.38 1.94 24.98
C TYR A 361 3.39 3.13 24.04
N ALA A 362 3.54 2.89 22.74
CA ALA A 362 3.50 3.94 21.72
C ALA A 362 2.60 3.50 20.55
N SER A 363 1.80 4.42 20.05
CA SER A 363 0.84 4.14 18.98
C SER A 363 0.76 5.31 18.00
N ALA A 364 0.63 4.99 16.71
CA ALA A 364 0.14 5.93 15.74
C ALA A 364 -1.40 5.96 15.78
N ALA A 365 -1.97 7.13 16.00
CA ALA A 365 -3.42 7.28 16.06
C ALA A 365 -4.07 7.06 14.68
N GLY A 366 -5.35 6.65 14.67
CA GLY A 366 -6.12 6.46 13.43
C GLY A 366 -5.73 5.24 12.60
N GLY A 367 -4.91 4.29 13.14
CA GLY A 367 -4.53 3.06 12.44
C GLY A 367 -3.52 3.26 11.30
N VAL A 368 -2.92 4.42 11.22
CA VAL A 368 -1.86 4.72 10.23
C VAL A 368 -0.57 4.01 10.61
N LYS A 369 0.18 3.49 9.64
CA LYS A 369 1.52 2.93 9.87
C LYS A 369 2.58 4.00 9.62
N LEU A 370 3.32 4.37 10.65
CA LEU A 370 4.44 5.32 10.64
C LEU A 370 5.76 4.54 10.74
N LEU A 371 6.24 4.05 9.62
CA LEU A 371 7.43 3.18 9.56
C LEU A 371 8.68 3.92 9.05
N GLU A 372 8.54 5.17 8.63
CA GLU A 372 9.66 5.96 8.11
C GLU A 372 10.49 6.62 9.22
N PRO A 373 11.83 6.71 9.06
CA PRO A 373 12.69 7.32 10.07
C PRO A 373 12.38 8.81 10.35
N GLY A 374 11.77 9.52 9.39
CA GLY A 374 11.37 10.91 9.57
C GLY A 374 10.40 11.16 10.73
N THR A 375 9.76 10.12 11.26
CA THR A 375 8.81 10.20 12.38
C THR A 375 9.47 10.05 13.75
N ASP A 376 10.74 9.66 13.81
CA ASP A 376 11.46 9.35 15.06
C ASP A 376 11.42 10.46 16.10
N LEU A 377 11.66 11.70 15.66
CA LEU A 377 11.66 12.85 16.56
C LEU A 377 10.31 13.03 17.26
N ALA A 378 9.21 12.83 16.53
CA ALA A 378 7.87 12.91 17.12
C ALA A 378 7.63 11.77 18.12
N VAL A 379 8.06 10.53 17.78
CA VAL A 379 7.95 9.37 18.67
C VAL A 379 8.76 9.60 19.95
N ALA A 380 10.00 10.07 19.81
CA ALA A 380 10.87 10.36 20.95
C ALA A 380 10.27 11.46 21.85
N LEU A 381 9.75 12.54 21.26
CA LEU A 381 9.12 13.62 22.01
C LEU A 381 7.81 13.19 22.67
N ALA A 382 7.00 12.32 22.04
CA ALA A 382 5.78 11.78 22.64
C ALA A 382 6.12 10.93 23.88
N VAL A 383 7.11 10.03 23.79
CA VAL A 383 7.58 9.23 24.94
C VAL A 383 8.12 10.13 26.05
N ALA A 384 8.95 11.12 25.70
CA ALA A 384 9.52 12.05 26.65
C ALA A 384 8.43 12.88 27.36
N ALA A 385 7.45 13.39 26.60
CA ALA A 385 6.32 14.14 27.13
C ALA A 385 5.50 13.30 28.12
N ALA A 386 5.21 12.04 27.78
CA ALA A 386 4.53 11.09 28.67
C ALA A 386 5.34 10.86 29.96
N ARG A 387 6.65 10.59 29.85
CA ARG A 387 7.53 10.31 30.99
C ARG A 387 7.71 11.48 31.92
N MET A 388 7.79 12.70 31.38
CA MET A 388 7.98 13.93 32.12
C MET A 388 6.66 14.51 32.65
N GLY A 389 5.51 14.00 32.24
CA GLY A 389 4.19 14.59 32.52
C GLY A 389 4.03 15.99 31.93
N ARG A 390 4.69 16.28 30.80
CA ARG A 390 4.72 17.62 30.18
C ARG A 390 3.97 17.61 28.85
N THR A 391 3.36 18.73 28.53
CA THR A 391 2.66 18.91 27.26
C THR A 391 3.54 19.61 26.24
N PRO A 392 3.53 19.17 24.96
CA PRO A 392 4.12 19.96 23.89
C PRO A 392 3.35 21.30 23.73
N PRO A 393 3.95 22.32 23.07
CA PRO A 393 3.24 23.55 22.76
C PRO A 393 1.97 23.31 21.95
N ALA A 394 1.01 24.25 22.00
CA ALA A 394 -0.18 24.19 21.17
C ALA A 394 0.17 24.28 19.68
N ALA A 395 -0.53 23.52 18.84
CA ALA A 395 -0.30 23.46 17.40
C ALA A 395 1.16 23.11 17.03
N PHE A 396 1.78 22.21 17.78
CA PHE A 396 3.14 21.76 17.60
C PHE A 396 3.20 20.43 16.85
N ALA A 397 4.21 20.30 15.98
CA ALA A 397 4.57 19.04 15.34
C ALA A 397 6.09 18.89 15.29
N ALA A 398 6.56 17.66 15.06
CA ALA A 398 7.99 17.39 14.97
C ALA A 398 8.27 16.41 13.82
N VAL A 399 9.41 16.60 13.12
CA VAL A 399 9.89 15.73 12.07
C VAL A 399 11.41 15.69 12.08
N GLY A 400 11.97 14.49 11.86
CA GLY A 400 13.41 14.27 11.80
C GLY A 400 13.77 12.84 12.18
N GLU A 401 14.83 12.30 11.58
CA GLU A 401 15.39 11.02 11.98
C GLU A 401 16.28 11.21 13.22
N VAL A 402 16.20 10.30 14.17
CA VAL A 402 17.03 10.30 15.38
C VAL A 402 18.12 9.23 15.27
N GLY A 403 19.38 9.66 15.22
CA GLY A 403 20.53 8.77 15.21
C GLY A 403 20.85 8.22 16.61
N LEU A 404 21.56 7.10 16.67
CA LEU A 404 21.95 6.46 17.95
C LEU A 404 22.83 7.36 18.85
N THR A 405 23.49 8.36 18.27
CA THR A 405 24.29 9.35 18.99
C THR A 405 23.47 10.55 19.49
N GLY A 406 22.12 10.50 19.36
CA GLY A 406 21.23 11.60 19.75
C GLY A 406 21.13 12.73 18.73
N GLN A 407 21.85 12.67 17.61
CA GLN A 407 21.79 13.67 16.55
C GLN A 407 20.47 13.59 15.78
N ILE A 408 19.92 14.75 15.41
CA ILE A 408 18.76 14.85 14.53
C ILE A 408 19.27 14.96 13.09
N ARG A 409 18.92 13.96 12.29
CA ARG A 409 19.33 13.82 10.89
C ARG A 409 18.27 14.33 9.93
N PRO A 410 18.67 14.69 8.70
CA PRO A 410 17.77 15.06 7.64
C PRO A 410 16.70 14.02 7.38
N CYS A 411 15.51 14.48 7.02
CA CYS A 411 14.42 13.65 6.52
C CYS A 411 14.09 13.99 5.06
N THR A 412 13.49 13.03 4.34
CA THR A 412 13.09 13.22 2.94
C THR A 412 11.89 14.17 2.81
N HIS A 413 11.83 14.93 1.72
CA HIS A 413 10.68 15.79 1.35
C HIS A 413 10.27 16.79 2.43
N LEU A 414 11.21 17.45 3.10
CA LEU A 414 10.93 18.38 4.20
C LEU A 414 10.00 19.53 3.78
N GLU A 415 10.17 20.10 2.59
CA GLU A 415 9.31 21.18 2.10
C GLU A 415 7.84 20.75 1.99
N GLN A 416 7.60 19.54 1.49
CA GLN A 416 6.26 18.96 1.41
C GLN A 416 5.65 18.77 2.80
N ARG A 417 6.47 18.35 3.79
CA ARG A 417 6.04 18.17 5.19
C ARG A 417 5.70 19.49 5.83
N ILE A 418 6.50 20.53 5.60
CA ILE A 418 6.24 21.89 6.08
C ILE A 418 4.91 22.40 5.49
N ALA A 419 4.72 22.24 4.17
CA ALA A 419 3.49 22.67 3.50
C ALA A 419 2.25 21.92 4.02
N ALA A 420 2.36 20.62 4.27
CA ALA A 420 1.28 19.81 4.83
C ALA A 420 0.95 20.22 6.27
N ALA A 421 1.95 20.38 7.12
CA ALA A 421 1.78 20.82 8.51
C ALA A 421 1.10 22.20 8.59
N ALA A 422 1.55 23.15 7.78
CA ALA A 422 0.99 24.49 7.73
C ALA A 422 -0.47 24.52 7.25
N ARG A 423 -0.81 23.77 6.21
CA ARG A 423 -2.21 23.63 5.74
C ARG A 423 -3.15 23.11 6.83
N ARG A 424 -2.61 22.36 7.78
CA ARG A 424 -3.35 21.76 8.91
C ARG A 424 -3.36 22.63 10.15
N GLY A 425 -2.81 23.85 10.09
CA GLY A 425 -2.83 24.78 11.21
C GLY A 425 -1.74 24.56 12.24
N VAL A 426 -0.71 23.73 11.95
CA VAL A 426 0.49 23.66 12.77
C VAL A 426 1.18 25.00 12.75
N LYS A 427 1.49 25.53 13.95
CA LYS A 427 2.16 26.82 14.13
C LYS A 427 3.65 26.67 14.37
N HIS A 428 4.05 25.60 15.03
CA HIS A 428 5.43 25.32 15.41
C HIS A 428 5.84 23.94 14.92
N LEU A 429 6.91 23.87 14.13
CA LEU A 429 7.42 22.59 13.60
C LEU A 429 8.89 22.44 13.94
N ALA A 430 9.22 21.45 14.77
CA ALA A 430 10.59 21.04 15.02
C ALA A 430 11.12 20.31 13.76
N VAL A 431 12.27 20.77 13.25
CA VAL A 431 12.89 20.26 12.01
C VAL A 431 14.39 20.07 12.16
N PRO A 432 15.04 19.19 11.37
CA PRO A 432 16.50 19.08 11.36
C PRO A 432 17.16 20.41 10.99
N ALA A 433 18.09 20.89 11.79
CA ALA A 433 18.72 22.20 11.59
C ALA A 433 19.42 22.35 10.23
N GLY A 434 20.01 21.25 9.71
CA GLY A 434 20.72 21.25 8.42
C GLY A 434 19.82 21.31 7.18
N GLN A 435 18.49 21.33 7.35
CA GLN A 435 17.53 21.34 6.25
C GLN A 435 16.59 22.56 6.24
N VAL A 436 16.77 23.52 7.14
CA VAL A 436 15.92 24.72 7.17
C VAL A 436 16.02 25.46 5.84
N PRO A 437 14.89 25.72 5.13
CA PRO A 437 14.92 26.43 3.86
C PRO A 437 15.47 27.84 4.03
N SER A 438 16.38 28.25 3.15
CA SER A 438 17.03 29.57 3.20
C SER A 438 16.10 30.75 2.87
N ARG A 439 14.94 30.49 2.28
CA ARG A 439 13.93 31.50 1.93
C ARG A 439 12.57 31.09 2.47
N ASN A 440 11.99 31.95 3.29
CA ASN A 440 10.59 31.86 3.74
C ASN A 440 9.60 32.25 2.61
N SER A 441 9.58 31.51 1.51
CA SER A 441 8.59 31.68 0.45
C SER A 441 7.37 30.75 0.60
N GLY A 442 7.26 30.08 1.77
CA GLY A 442 6.19 29.13 2.09
C GLY A 442 5.16 29.65 3.10
N PRO A 443 4.19 28.83 3.49
CA PRO A 443 3.16 29.18 4.46
C PRO A 443 3.79 29.58 5.82
N LYS A 444 3.11 30.50 6.55
CA LYS A 444 3.58 31.03 7.84
C LYS A 444 3.55 29.94 8.92
N ILE A 445 4.63 29.21 9.06
CA ILE A 445 4.90 28.24 10.12
C ILE A 445 6.24 28.59 10.76
N ASP A 446 6.30 28.55 12.09
CA ASP A 446 7.53 28.79 12.83
C ASP A 446 8.35 27.49 12.89
N LEU A 447 9.51 27.49 12.21
CA LEU A 447 10.42 26.34 12.16
C LEU A 447 11.41 26.40 13.33
N TRP A 448 11.46 25.33 14.09
CA TRP A 448 12.37 25.18 15.23
C TRP A 448 13.51 24.21 14.86
N PRO A 449 14.67 24.74 14.47
CA PRO A 449 15.81 23.93 14.09
C PRO A 449 16.37 23.14 15.27
N VAL A 450 16.64 21.86 15.08
CA VAL A 450 17.15 20.96 16.10
C VAL A 450 18.33 20.17 15.55
N THR A 451 19.43 20.10 16.32
CA THR A 451 20.62 19.32 15.99
C THR A 451 20.74 18.05 16.83
N HIS A 452 20.18 18.05 18.03
CA HIS A 452 20.34 16.97 19.00
C HIS A 452 19.05 16.75 19.81
N ILE A 453 18.82 15.52 20.28
CA ILE A 453 17.62 15.16 21.02
C ILE A 453 17.47 15.94 22.35
N SER A 454 18.56 16.20 23.03
CA SER A 454 18.52 17.00 24.27
C SER A 454 17.96 18.42 24.06
N GLN A 455 18.30 19.04 22.92
CA GLN A 455 17.75 20.34 22.54
C GLN A 455 16.24 20.24 22.21
N ALA A 456 15.81 19.13 21.58
CA ALA A 456 14.38 18.93 21.28
C ALA A 456 13.53 18.77 22.54
N LEU A 457 14.08 18.17 23.60
CA LEU A 457 13.39 18.01 24.88
C LEU A 457 13.11 19.34 25.58
N GLU A 458 13.87 20.40 25.27
CA GLU A 458 13.61 21.75 25.83
C GLU A 458 12.25 22.28 25.39
N PHE A 459 11.72 21.85 24.25
CA PHE A 459 10.39 22.26 23.75
C PHE A 459 9.25 21.79 24.66
N LEU A 460 9.50 20.79 25.49
CA LEU A 460 8.54 20.29 26.47
C LEU A 460 8.59 21.11 27.78
N ASN A 461 9.44 22.14 27.87
CA ASN A 461 9.53 23.03 29.04
C ASN A 461 8.66 24.27 28.83
N PRO A 462 7.65 24.53 29.66
CA PRO A 462 6.73 25.66 29.47
C PRO A 462 7.42 27.04 29.57
N ALA A 463 8.59 27.14 30.24
CA ALA A 463 9.37 28.37 30.34
C ALA A 463 10.12 28.74 29.03
N ALA A 464 10.40 27.75 28.17
CA ALA A 464 11.12 27.98 26.90
C ALA A 464 10.22 28.51 25.76
N SER A 465 8.92 28.28 25.84
CA SER A 465 7.95 28.70 24.80
C SER A 465 7.71 30.22 24.79
N GLY A 466 7.92 30.91 25.92
CA GLY A 466 7.76 32.37 26.03
C GLY A 466 8.99 33.20 25.62
N ALA A 467 10.19 32.61 25.66
CA ALA A 467 11.43 33.37 25.47
C ALA A 467 11.88 33.47 24.00
N ARG A 468 11.39 32.59 23.10
CA ARG A 468 11.84 32.54 21.68
C ARG A 468 11.01 33.40 20.71
N SER A 469 9.83 33.88 21.10
CA SER A 469 9.07 34.84 20.30
C SER A 469 9.73 36.22 20.15
N ASN A 470 10.79 36.50 20.91
CA ASN A 470 11.43 37.81 20.97
C ASN A 470 12.88 37.86 20.39
N SER A 471 13.48 36.75 19.94
CA SER A 471 14.86 36.75 19.42
C SER A 471 14.96 36.85 17.89
N GLY A 472 13.84 36.97 17.19
CA GLY A 472 13.76 37.12 15.72
C GLY A 472 13.90 38.55 15.18
N ARG A 473 14.20 39.57 16.02
CA ARG A 473 14.44 40.94 15.59
C ARG A 473 15.67 41.51 16.27
N LYS A 474 16.83 41.38 15.60
CA LYS A 474 17.92 42.37 15.55
C LYS A 474 19.19 41.69 15.03
N VAL A 475 19.34 41.67 13.69
CA VAL A 475 20.68 41.87 13.12
C VAL A 475 20.65 43.29 12.60
N GLY A 476 21.19 44.17 13.38
CA GLY A 476 21.29 45.59 13.11
C GLY A 476 22.25 45.81 11.93
N SER A 477 21.87 46.72 11.08
CA SER A 477 22.75 47.49 10.22
C SER A 477 23.90 48.07 11.04
N SER A 478 25.13 47.71 10.74
CA SER A 478 26.32 48.50 11.05
C SER A 478 27.00 48.79 9.72
N THR A 479 26.78 50.01 9.33
CA THR A 479 27.58 50.78 8.36
C THR A 479 29.01 50.92 8.87
N ILE A 480 30.00 50.48 8.17
CA ILE A 480 31.22 51.24 7.78
C ILE A 480 31.77 50.60 6.51
#